data_11f1d6db04b51a397fcdb19733583395
#
_entry.id   11f1d6db04b51a397fcdb19733583395
#
_cell.length_a   1.000
_cell.length_b   1.000
_cell.length_c   1.000
_cell.angle_alpha   90.00
_cell.angle_beta   90.00
_cell.angle_gamma   90.00
#
_symmetry.space_group_name_H-M   'P 1'
#
loop_
_entity.id
_entity.type
_entity.pdbx_description
1 polymer ?
#
loop_
_entity_poly.entity_id
_entity_poly.type
_entity_poly.pdbx_seq_one_letter_code
_entity_poly.pdbx_strand_id
1 'polypeptide(L)'
;MTAINFLLDNLDFLAEIILFILIYQYITSEKIKLRWYIIIPLIIRFLFMLSPALSYVLGHALLVVYSLYRNRYGNRLLDIFYGLFPIIIESLVHNLIIYGIALVINRHYLIVLNHFHLNLVIELLVFPVFWLIIKTLKVDFKALNYGFRKSFSKYFLLLIDISMLSYALLLQYITFFVQQSPGGRDWHVYLVVTYALLFLATLVYINATFSERLKEEVLLQKDRQMSDLAHYSQQIERLYTDLRRFRHDYLNVLSSIKYGIDSKDMAIISDIYDNILEKTKTRIEGKQYEIANLINIKDEAVKGVLASKILEAQGQSITIHLEVSDVFEVSRMELLDFITVLSIFLDNAIEASLDSGTKEVNIALISGETKVVIVENTIAQESINTVGIFKLGRSSKGEGRGIGLSTVREILGKYPNCSLSTQSKDYRFKQTLKIEDVV
;
A
#
# COMPACT_ATOMS: atom_id res chain seq x y z
N MET A 1 -25.68 -20.81 -51.05
CA MET A 1 -24.69 -20.87 -49.96
C MET A 1 -24.63 -22.32 -49.51
N THR A 2 -23.49 -23.03 -49.68
CA THR A 2 -23.40 -24.43 -49.26
C THR A 2 -23.46 -24.50 -47.73
N ALA A 3 -24.02 -25.58 -47.15
CA ALA A 3 -24.07 -25.79 -45.70
C ALA A 3 -22.69 -25.67 -45.05
N ILE A 4 -21.64 -25.95 -45.78
CA ILE A 4 -20.24 -25.84 -45.40
C ILE A 4 -19.86 -24.36 -45.20
N ASN A 5 -20.20 -23.46 -46.14
CA ASN A 5 -19.88 -22.03 -45.99
C ASN A 5 -20.62 -21.39 -44.81
N PHE A 6 -21.87 -21.81 -44.57
CA PHE A 6 -22.63 -21.36 -43.41
C PHE A 6 -22.00 -21.79 -42.07
N LEU A 7 -21.51 -23.03 -42.00
CA LEU A 7 -20.80 -23.56 -40.83
C LEU A 7 -19.49 -22.79 -40.58
N LEU A 8 -18.76 -22.53 -41.64
CA LEU A 8 -17.47 -21.86 -41.59
C LEU A 8 -17.59 -20.39 -41.16
N ASP A 9 -18.56 -19.63 -41.72
CA ASP A 9 -18.85 -18.26 -41.32
C ASP A 9 -19.25 -18.16 -39.82
N ASN A 10 -19.89 -19.18 -39.27
CA ASN A 10 -20.20 -19.26 -37.87
C ASN A 10 -18.98 -19.55 -37.00
N LEU A 11 -18.01 -20.33 -37.48
CA LEU A 11 -16.77 -20.62 -36.74
C LEU A 11 -15.86 -19.39 -36.67
N ASP A 12 -15.74 -18.64 -37.75
CA ASP A 12 -14.95 -17.40 -37.81
C ASP A 12 -15.48 -16.37 -36.80
N PHE A 13 -16.78 -16.13 -36.84
CA PHE A 13 -17.47 -15.24 -35.88
C PHE A 13 -17.33 -15.70 -34.42
N LEU A 14 -17.40 -16.99 -34.15
CA LEU A 14 -17.18 -17.50 -32.78
C LEU A 14 -15.72 -17.31 -32.32
N ALA A 15 -14.76 -17.51 -33.23
CA ALA A 15 -13.34 -17.32 -32.97
C ALA A 15 -13.06 -15.84 -32.56
N GLU A 16 -13.60 -14.89 -33.33
CA GLU A 16 -13.50 -13.46 -33.07
C GLU A 16 -14.00 -13.09 -31.67
N ILE A 17 -15.21 -13.54 -31.29
CA ILE A 17 -15.79 -13.20 -29.98
C ILE A 17 -15.00 -13.87 -28.83
N ILE A 18 -14.58 -15.11 -29.01
CA ILE A 18 -13.73 -15.79 -28.02
C ILE A 18 -12.43 -15.02 -27.84
N LEU A 19 -11.86 -14.51 -28.92
CA LEU A 19 -10.66 -13.69 -28.90
C LEU A 19 -10.85 -12.40 -28.11
N PHE A 20 -11.96 -11.66 -28.31
CA PHE A 20 -12.29 -10.49 -27.51
C PHE A 20 -12.33 -10.81 -26.00
N ILE A 21 -12.95 -11.93 -25.62
CA ILE A 21 -13.04 -12.36 -24.23
C ILE A 21 -11.66 -12.72 -23.68
N LEU A 22 -10.82 -13.40 -24.45
CA LEU A 22 -9.45 -13.76 -24.05
C LEU A 22 -8.57 -12.53 -23.84
N ILE A 23 -8.62 -11.57 -24.77
CA ILE A 23 -7.88 -10.30 -24.64
C ILE A 23 -8.38 -9.53 -23.41
N TYR A 24 -9.70 -9.44 -23.22
CA TYR A 24 -10.29 -8.78 -22.04
C TYR A 24 -9.81 -9.42 -20.74
N GLN A 25 -9.82 -10.76 -20.65
CA GLN A 25 -9.30 -11.48 -19.48
C GLN A 25 -7.81 -11.20 -19.23
N TYR A 26 -7.03 -11.16 -20.29
CA TYR A 26 -5.60 -10.90 -20.19
C TYR A 26 -5.31 -9.51 -19.61
N ILE A 27 -5.96 -8.48 -20.15
CA ILE A 27 -5.72 -7.08 -19.74
C ILE A 27 -6.31 -6.76 -18.35
N THR A 28 -7.47 -7.34 -18.01
CA THR A 28 -8.13 -7.10 -16.71
C THR A 28 -7.67 -8.06 -15.62
N SER A 29 -6.97 -9.16 -15.98
CA SER A 29 -6.66 -10.28 -15.08
C SER A 29 -7.92 -10.85 -14.40
N GLU A 30 -9.08 -10.76 -15.06
CA GLU A 30 -10.36 -11.25 -14.55
C GLU A 30 -10.71 -12.59 -15.19
N LYS A 31 -11.09 -13.58 -14.37
CA LYS A 31 -11.63 -14.86 -14.89
C LYS A 31 -13.11 -14.69 -15.20
N ILE A 32 -13.45 -14.66 -16.47
CA ILE A 32 -14.84 -14.65 -16.94
C ILE A 32 -15.42 -16.06 -16.77
N LYS A 33 -16.64 -16.16 -16.23
CA LYS A 33 -17.32 -17.44 -16.04
C LYS A 33 -17.65 -18.06 -17.43
N LEU A 34 -17.48 -19.38 -17.55
CA LEU A 34 -17.68 -20.12 -18.81
C LEU A 34 -19.03 -19.83 -19.49
N ARG A 35 -20.08 -19.57 -18.73
CA ARG A 35 -21.40 -19.20 -19.26
C ARG A 35 -21.38 -17.99 -20.21
N TRP A 36 -20.49 -17.01 -19.98
CA TRP A 36 -20.39 -15.82 -20.82
C TRP A 36 -19.75 -16.10 -22.19
N TYR A 37 -18.91 -17.12 -22.30
CA TYR A 37 -18.39 -17.60 -23.58
C TYR A 37 -19.46 -18.22 -24.49
N ILE A 38 -20.63 -18.53 -23.94
CA ILE A 38 -21.78 -19.04 -24.66
C ILE A 38 -22.82 -17.94 -24.88
N ILE A 39 -23.14 -17.19 -23.84
CA ILE A 39 -24.23 -16.20 -23.84
C ILE A 39 -23.90 -15.03 -24.79
N ILE A 40 -22.68 -14.48 -24.72
CA ILE A 40 -22.28 -13.33 -25.55
C ILE A 40 -22.35 -13.70 -27.05
N PRO A 41 -21.71 -14.77 -27.53
CA PRO A 41 -21.83 -15.16 -28.92
C PRO A 41 -23.26 -15.44 -29.41
N LEU A 42 -24.09 -16.05 -28.58
CA LEU A 42 -25.49 -16.29 -28.92
C LEU A 42 -26.30 -15.00 -29.09
N ILE A 43 -26.12 -14.03 -28.20
CA ILE A 43 -26.80 -12.73 -28.31
C ILE A 43 -26.35 -12.01 -29.57
N ILE A 44 -25.04 -11.94 -29.83
CA ILE A 44 -24.51 -11.26 -31.01
C ILE A 44 -25.00 -11.96 -32.30
N ARG A 45 -25.03 -13.30 -32.31
CA ARG A 45 -25.55 -14.07 -33.46
C ARG A 45 -27.03 -13.83 -33.69
N PHE A 46 -27.83 -13.75 -32.65
CA PHE A 46 -29.25 -13.38 -32.76
C PHE A 46 -29.42 -11.99 -33.36
N LEU A 47 -28.63 -10.99 -32.90
CA LEU A 47 -28.63 -9.66 -33.47
C LEU A 47 -28.22 -9.62 -34.94
N PHE A 48 -27.28 -10.47 -35.35
CA PHE A 48 -26.84 -10.62 -36.76
C PHE A 48 -27.97 -11.10 -37.66
N MET A 49 -28.84 -11.97 -37.16
CA MET A 49 -30.02 -12.42 -37.91
C MET A 49 -31.05 -11.31 -38.13
N LEU A 50 -31.12 -10.34 -37.21
CA LEU A 50 -32.03 -9.17 -37.34
C LEU A 50 -31.47 -8.14 -38.32
N SER A 51 -30.20 -7.79 -38.21
CA SER A 51 -29.50 -6.84 -39.09
C SER A 51 -27.99 -7.00 -38.94
N PRO A 52 -27.25 -7.34 -40.03
CA PRO A 52 -25.80 -7.44 -39.98
C PRO A 52 -25.09 -6.17 -39.51
N ALA A 53 -25.55 -4.97 -39.96
CA ALA A 53 -24.96 -3.70 -39.54
C ALA A 53 -25.22 -3.41 -38.05
N LEU A 54 -26.43 -3.73 -37.56
CA LEU A 54 -26.81 -3.52 -36.17
C LEU A 54 -26.05 -4.48 -35.25
N SER A 55 -25.86 -5.73 -35.65
CA SER A 55 -25.14 -6.74 -34.87
C SER A 55 -23.68 -6.37 -34.67
N TYR A 56 -23.05 -5.80 -35.66
CA TYR A 56 -21.66 -5.37 -35.58
C TYR A 56 -21.51 -4.27 -34.52
N VAL A 57 -22.35 -3.23 -34.57
CA VAL A 57 -22.32 -2.13 -33.59
C VAL A 57 -22.70 -2.61 -32.18
N LEU A 58 -23.78 -3.38 -32.05
CA LEU A 58 -24.25 -3.86 -30.75
C LEU A 58 -23.36 -4.96 -30.18
N GLY A 59 -22.75 -5.78 -31.04
CA GLY A 59 -21.79 -6.80 -30.63
C GLY A 59 -20.58 -6.20 -29.92
N HIS A 60 -20.04 -5.16 -30.48
CA HIS A 60 -18.97 -4.39 -29.88
C HIS A 60 -19.40 -3.68 -28.58
N ALA A 61 -20.61 -3.14 -28.54
CA ALA A 61 -21.17 -2.50 -27.36
C ALA A 61 -21.38 -3.47 -26.18
N LEU A 62 -21.61 -4.76 -26.43
CA LEU A 62 -21.83 -5.75 -25.37
C LEU A 62 -20.66 -5.92 -24.42
N LEU A 63 -19.41 -5.91 -24.91
CA LEU A 63 -18.23 -5.96 -24.05
C LEU A 63 -18.09 -4.71 -23.18
N VAL A 64 -18.40 -3.54 -23.74
CA VAL A 64 -18.43 -2.27 -23.00
C VAL A 64 -19.51 -2.32 -21.92
N VAL A 65 -20.71 -2.78 -22.27
CA VAL A 65 -21.83 -2.94 -21.32
C VAL A 65 -21.48 -3.94 -20.22
N TYR A 66 -20.84 -5.06 -20.59
CA TYR A 66 -20.36 -6.04 -19.61
C TYR A 66 -19.33 -5.43 -18.65
N SER A 67 -18.36 -4.68 -19.17
CA SER A 67 -17.33 -4.02 -18.37
C SER A 67 -17.94 -2.98 -17.41
N LEU A 68 -18.87 -2.15 -17.91
CA LEU A 68 -19.62 -1.19 -17.10
C LEU A 68 -20.50 -1.84 -16.03
N TYR A 69 -21.15 -2.96 -16.35
CA TYR A 69 -21.95 -3.73 -15.41
C TYR A 69 -21.09 -4.28 -14.26
N ARG A 70 -19.87 -4.72 -14.57
CA ARG A 70 -18.93 -5.21 -13.56
C ARG A 70 -18.42 -4.10 -12.65
N ASN A 71 -18.33 -2.85 -13.14
CA ASN A 71 -17.88 -1.65 -12.41
C ASN A 71 -16.70 -1.93 -11.46
N ARG A 72 -15.73 -2.73 -11.93
CA ARG A 72 -14.63 -3.27 -11.12
C ARG A 72 -13.70 -2.18 -10.60
N TYR A 73 -13.53 -1.17 -11.41
CA TYR A 73 -12.54 -0.12 -11.17
C TYR A 73 -13.10 1.11 -10.44
N GLY A 74 -14.44 1.18 -10.25
CA GLY A 74 -15.11 2.35 -9.67
C GLY A 74 -14.95 3.63 -10.49
N ASN A 75 -14.45 3.50 -11.74
CA ASN A 75 -14.30 4.58 -12.72
C ASN A 75 -14.88 4.14 -14.05
N ARG A 76 -16.01 4.72 -14.45
CA ARG A 76 -16.75 4.37 -15.68
C ARG A 76 -15.91 4.52 -16.95
N LEU A 77 -15.06 5.54 -17.02
CA LEU A 77 -14.18 5.72 -18.18
C LEU A 77 -13.18 4.58 -18.31
N LEU A 78 -12.62 4.12 -17.20
CA LEU A 78 -11.71 2.99 -17.21
C LEU A 78 -12.41 1.68 -17.61
N ASP A 79 -13.66 1.49 -17.17
CA ASP A 79 -14.48 0.36 -17.59
C ASP A 79 -14.80 0.41 -19.10
N ILE A 80 -15.06 1.61 -19.66
CA ILE A 80 -15.24 1.82 -21.12
C ILE A 80 -13.94 1.48 -21.85
N PHE A 81 -12.79 2.00 -21.40
CA PHE A 81 -11.48 1.67 -21.97
C PHE A 81 -11.25 0.17 -22.09
N TYR A 82 -11.44 -0.56 -20.99
CA TYR A 82 -11.24 -2.01 -20.99
C TYR A 82 -12.26 -2.77 -21.84
N GLY A 83 -13.47 -2.24 -22.00
CA GLY A 83 -14.47 -2.81 -22.90
C GLY A 83 -14.15 -2.58 -24.39
N LEU A 84 -13.61 -1.42 -24.75
CA LEU A 84 -13.25 -1.08 -26.14
C LEU A 84 -11.90 -1.66 -26.57
N PHE A 85 -10.93 -1.73 -25.66
CA PHE A 85 -9.55 -2.13 -25.97
C PHE A 85 -9.44 -3.48 -26.72
N PRO A 86 -10.11 -4.59 -26.31
CA PRO A 86 -10.03 -5.87 -27.01
C PRO A 86 -10.47 -5.77 -28.45
N ILE A 87 -11.53 -5.01 -28.71
CA ILE A 87 -12.13 -4.82 -30.02
C ILE A 87 -11.16 -4.06 -30.93
N ILE A 88 -10.60 -2.98 -30.43
CA ILE A 88 -9.69 -2.13 -31.20
C ILE A 88 -8.39 -2.86 -31.54
N ILE A 89 -7.79 -3.54 -30.53
CA ILE A 89 -6.52 -4.24 -30.74
C ILE A 89 -6.67 -5.46 -31.66
N GLU A 90 -7.78 -6.18 -31.53
CA GLU A 90 -8.10 -7.26 -32.46
C GLU A 90 -8.20 -6.73 -33.89
N SER A 91 -9.06 -5.71 -34.13
CA SER A 91 -9.24 -5.10 -35.45
C SER A 91 -7.91 -4.60 -36.05
N LEU A 92 -7.06 -3.94 -35.24
CA LEU A 92 -5.76 -3.46 -35.71
C LEU A 92 -4.83 -4.60 -36.07
N VAL A 93 -4.67 -5.60 -35.19
CA VAL A 93 -3.75 -6.72 -35.43
C VAL A 93 -4.22 -7.58 -36.59
N HIS A 94 -5.52 -7.90 -36.66
CA HIS A 94 -6.13 -8.65 -37.75
C HIS A 94 -5.85 -7.99 -39.12
N ASN A 95 -6.19 -6.70 -39.25
CA ASN A 95 -5.98 -5.96 -40.51
C ASN A 95 -4.49 -5.82 -40.85
N LEU A 96 -3.60 -5.61 -39.89
CA LEU A 96 -2.16 -5.53 -40.13
C LEU A 96 -1.59 -6.87 -40.62
N ILE A 97 -2.07 -8.02 -40.12
CA ILE A 97 -1.69 -9.33 -40.59
C ILE A 97 -2.15 -9.51 -42.04
N ILE A 98 -3.39 -9.15 -42.36
CA ILE A 98 -3.94 -9.23 -43.73
C ILE A 98 -3.10 -8.37 -44.68
N TYR A 99 -2.76 -7.12 -44.31
CA TYR A 99 -1.94 -6.28 -45.19
C TYR A 99 -0.53 -6.82 -45.35
N GLY A 100 0.06 -7.37 -44.27
CA GLY A 100 1.35 -8.06 -44.36
C GLY A 100 1.35 -9.23 -45.32
N ILE A 101 0.34 -10.11 -45.25
CA ILE A 101 0.15 -11.25 -46.16
C ILE A 101 -0.04 -10.73 -47.57
N ALA A 102 -0.95 -9.76 -47.80
CA ALA A 102 -1.23 -9.18 -49.09
C ALA A 102 0.01 -8.60 -49.76
N LEU A 103 0.86 -7.97 -49.02
CA LEU A 103 2.14 -7.41 -49.49
C LEU A 103 3.11 -8.52 -49.90
N VAL A 104 3.23 -9.61 -49.11
CA VAL A 104 4.12 -10.73 -49.39
C VAL A 104 3.68 -11.49 -50.66
N ILE A 105 2.38 -11.74 -50.83
CA ILE A 105 1.86 -12.43 -52.01
C ILE A 105 1.65 -11.51 -53.21
N ASN A 106 1.97 -10.24 -53.10
CA ASN A 106 1.77 -9.20 -54.11
C ASN A 106 0.32 -9.19 -54.70
N ARG A 107 -0.66 -9.26 -53.78
CA ARG A 107 -2.10 -9.28 -54.12
C ARG A 107 -2.84 -8.23 -53.32
N HIS A 108 -3.99 -7.82 -53.84
CA HIS A 108 -4.83 -6.88 -53.07
C HIS A 108 -5.40 -7.57 -51.82
N TYR A 109 -5.43 -6.88 -50.67
CA TYR A 109 -5.85 -7.43 -49.39
C TYR A 109 -7.30 -8.01 -49.40
N LEU A 110 -8.18 -7.51 -50.24
CA LEU A 110 -9.54 -8.06 -50.39
C LEU A 110 -9.52 -9.51 -50.93
N ILE A 111 -8.49 -9.92 -51.67
CA ILE A 111 -8.36 -11.30 -52.13
C ILE A 111 -8.06 -12.20 -50.92
N VAL A 112 -7.26 -11.70 -49.98
CA VAL A 112 -6.94 -12.41 -48.74
C VAL A 112 -8.20 -12.59 -47.89
N LEU A 113 -8.98 -11.50 -47.72
CA LEU A 113 -10.25 -11.49 -46.97
C LEU A 113 -11.31 -12.47 -47.55
N ASN A 114 -11.34 -12.69 -48.86
CA ASN A 114 -12.32 -13.59 -49.49
C ASN A 114 -11.99 -15.07 -49.32
N HIS A 115 -10.82 -15.41 -48.75
CA HIS A 115 -10.44 -16.79 -48.45
C HIS A 115 -10.76 -17.15 -46.99
N PHE A 116 -11.89 -17.79 -46.76
CA PHE A 116 -12.38 -18.16 -45.43
C PHE A 116 -11.33 -18.90 -44.56
N HIS A 117 -10.69 -19.92 -45.09
CA HIS A 117 -9.68 -20.68 -44.34
C HIS A 117 -8.51 -19.82 -43.89
N LEU A 118 -8.18 -18.78 -44.66
CA LEU A 118 -7.12 -17.86 -44.34
C LEU A 118 -7.55 -16.93 -43.19
N ASN A 119 -8.78 -16.43 -43.20
CA ASN A 119 -9.31 -15.59 -42.12
C ASN A 119 -9.31 -16.31 -40.78
N LEU A 120 -9.75 -17.56 -40.71
CA LEU A 120 -9.72 -18.35 -39.49
C LEU A 120 -8.29 -18.51 -38.92
N VAL A 121 -7.31 -18.77 -39.85
CA VAL A 121 -5.90 -18.83 -39.43
C VAL A 121 -5.40 -17.49 -38.91
N ILE A 122 -5.78 -16.38 -39.55
CA ILE A 122 -5.43 -15.04 -39.15
C ILE A 122 -6.01 -14.73 -37.74
N GLU A 123 -7.28 -15.06 -37.50
CA GLU A 123 -7.93 -14.91 -36.18
C GLU A 123 -7.16 -15.66 -35.08
N LEU A 124 -6.74 -16.87 -35.33
CA LEU A 124 -5.94 -17.65 -34.38
C LEU A 124 -4.55 -17.04 -34.15
N LEU A 125 -4.01 -16.31 -35.10
CA LEU A 125 -2.71 -15.60 -34.95
C LEU A 125 -2.82 -14.26 -34.20
N VAL A 126 -3.98 -13.65 -34.14
CA VAL A 126 -4.15 -12.35 -33.49
C VAL A 126 -3.70 -12.37 -32.03
N PHE A 127 -4.13 -13.34 -31.24
CA PHE A 127 -3.75 -13.42 -29.82
C PHE A 127 -2.24 -13.62 -29.60
N PRO A 128 -1.56 -14.54 -30.28
CA PRO A 128 -0.10 -14.65 -30.20
C PRO A 128 0.64 -13.37 -30.59
N VAL A 129 0.21 -12.70 -31.66
CA VAL A 129 0.82 -11.44 -32.13
C VAL A 129 0.58 -10.33 -31.11
N PHE A 130 -0.65 -10.18 -30.62
CA PHE A 130 -0.98 -9.27 -29.54
C PHE A 130 -0.10 -9.51 -28.30
N TRP A 131 -0.02 -10.77 -27.85
CA TRP A 131 0.80 -11.12 -26.70
C TRP A 131 2.29 -10.76 -26.91
N LEU A 132 2.81 -11.00 -28.12
CA LEU A 132 4.18 -10.64 -28.49
C LEU A 132 4.39 -9.12 -28.44
N ILE A 133 3.47 -8.34 -28.98
CA ILE A 133 3.51 -6.88 -28.97
C ILE A 133 3.55 -6.38 -27.51
N ILE A 134 2.62 -6.83 -26.67
CA ILE A 134 2.54 -6.41 -25.27
C ILE A 134 3.79 -6.79 -24.47
N LYS A 135 4.32 -8.01 -24.71
CA LYS A 135 5.55 -8.47 -24.07
C LYS A 135 6.77 -7.66 -24.50
N THR A 136 6.88 -7.33 -25.79
CA THR A 136 7.98 -6.54 -26.34
C THR A 136 7.96 -5.10 -25.82
N LEU A 137 6.78 -4.51 -25.75
CA LEU A 137 6.57 -3.16 -25.20
C LEU A 137 6.64 -3.12 -23.67
N LYS A 138 6.69 -4.28 -23.00
CA LYS A 138 6.68 -4.41 -21.53
C LYS A 138 5.50 -3.68 -20.88
N VAL A 139 4.33 -3.73 -21.52
CA VAL A 139 3.12 -3.09 -20.98
C VAL A 139 2.59 -3.92 -19.82
N ASP A 140 2.52 -3.33 -18.63
CA ASP A 140 1.92 -3.94 -17.45
C ASP A 140 0.52 -3.36 -17.18
N PHE A 141 -0.51 -4.10 -17.59
CA PHE A 141 -1.90 -3.67 -17.39
C PHE A 141 -2.32 -3.61 -15.91
N LYS A 142 -1.69 -4.39 -15.01
CA LYS A 142 -1.97 -4.30 -13.57
C LYS A 142 -1.46 -2.99 -13.00
N ALA A 143 -0.28 -2.61 -13.43
CA ALA A 143 0.32 -1.34 -13.09
C ALA A 143 -0.47 -0.18 -13.69
N LEU A 144 -0.92 -0.28 -14.94
CA LEU A 144 -1.78 0.71 -15.60
C LEU A 144 -3.09 0.95 -14.84
N ASN A 145 -3.72 -0.10 -14.31
CA ASN A 145 -4.93 0.02 -13.48
C ASN A 145 -4.71 0.91 -12.25
N TYR A 146 -3.58 0.76 -11.58
CA TYR A 146 -3.22 1.59 -10.44
C TYR A 146 -2.98 3.05 -10.87
N GLY A 147 -2.28 3.25 -11.98
CA GLY A 147 -1.93 4.57 -12.52
C GLY A 147 -3.14 5.37 -12.98
N PHE A 148 -4.07 4.75 -13.68
CA PHE A 148 -5.30 5.42 -14.13
C PHE A 148 -6.17 5.88 -12.97
N ARG A 149 -6.16 5.19 -11.84
CA ARG A 149 -6.89 5.62 -10.63
C ARG A 149 -6.29 6.84 -9.96
N LYS A 150 -4.99 6.99 -9.96
CA LYS A 150 -4.27 7.94 -9.11
C LYS A 150 -3.64 9.10 -9.86
N SER A 151 -3.27 8.91 -11.12
CA SER A 151 -2.29 9.77 -11.79
C SER A 151 -2.75 10.41 -13.09
N PHE A 152 -3.63 9.80 -13.87
CA PHE A 152 -4.05 10.37 -15.14
C PHE A 152 -5.29 11.27 -15.00
N SER A 153 -5.28 12.38 -15.74
CA SER A 153 -6.45 13.25 -15.85
C SER A 153 -7.63 12.46 -16.45
N LYS A 154 -8.82 12.64 -15.90
CA LYS A 154 -10.05 12.09 -16.47
C LYS A 154 -10.25 12.49 -17.93
N TYR A 155 -9.79 13.69 -18.31
CA TYR A 155 -9.84 14.18 -19.68
C TYR A 155 -8.97 13.38 -20.65
N PHE A 156 -7.79 12.92 -20.20
CA PHE A 156 -6.90 12.10 -21.02
C PHE A 156 -7.51 10.73 -21.31
N LEU A 157 -8.08 10.07 -20.30
CA LEU A 157 -8.76 8.80 -20.47
C LEU A 157 -10.01 8.95 -21.39
N LEU A 158 -10.79 10.01 -21.19
CA LEU A 158 -11.93 10.34 -22.05
C LEU A 158 -11.50 10.54 -23.51
N LEU A 159 -10.38 11.23 -23.76
CA LEU A 159 -9.85 11.44 -25.10
C LEU A 159 -9.45 10.12 -25.77
N ILE A 160 -8.85 9.18 -25.02
CA ILE A 160 -8.52 7.84 -25.52
C ILE A 160 -9.81 7.10 -25.87
N ASP A 161 -10.81 7.08 -24.99
CA ASP A 161 -12.08 6.39 -25.21
C ASP A 161 -12.79 6.94 -26.46
N ILE A 162 -12.83 8.27 -26.62
CA ILE A 162 -13.40 8.93 -27.80
C ILE A 162 -12.60 8.54 -29.05
N SER A 163 -11.26 8.52 -28.99
CA SER A 163 -10.44 8.15 -30.14
C SER A 163 -10.69 6.69 -30.58
N MET A 164 -10.82 5.77 -29.61
CA MET A 164 -11.13 4.37 -29.85
C MET A 164 -12.52 4.20 -30.49
N LEU A 165 -13.52 4.90 -29.96
CA LEU A 165 -14.87 4.87 -30.49
C LEU A 165 -14.93 5.48 -31.90
N SER A 166 -14.24 6.61 -32.12
CA SER A 166 -14.20 7.28 -33.43
C SER A 166 -13.52 6.40 -34.49
N TYR A 167 -12.44 5.71 -34.13
CA TYR A 167 -11.80 4.74 -35.01
C TYR A 167 -12.77 3.61 -35.41
N ALA A 168 -13.44 3.00 -34.43
CA ALA A 168 -14.40 1.92 -34.72
C ALA A 168 -15.53 2.38 -35.66
N LEU A 169 -16.08 3.56 -35.43
CA LEU A 169 -17.14 4.14 -36.27
C LEU A 169 -16.64 4.50 -37.68
N LEU A 170 -15.44 5.09 -37.80
CA LEU A 170 -14.86 5.45 -39.08
C LEU A 170 -14.50 4.20 -39.90
N LEU A 171 -13.92 3.19 -39.27
CA LEU A 171 -13.61 1.92 -39.92
C LEU A 171 -14.88 1.30 -40.49
N GLN A 172 -15.95 1.26 -39.70
CA GLN A 172 -17.26 0.77 -40.12
C GLN A 172 -17.81 1.55 -41.31
N TYR A 173 -17.77 2.87 -41.24
CA TYR A 173 -18.25 3.75 -42.33
C TYR A 173 -17.47 3.49 -43.61
N ILE A 174 -16.14 3.40 -43.56
CA ILE A 174 -15.31 3.14 -44.73
C ILE A 174 -15.62 1.75 -45.29
N THR A 175 -15.74 0.73 -44.44
CA THR A 175 -16.01 -0.64 -44.86
C THR A 175 -17.36 -0.77 -45.60
N PHE A 176 -18.41 -0.15 -45.06
CA PHE A 176 -19.75 -0.29 -45.66
C PHE A 176 -20.04 0.67 -46.84
N PHE A 177 -19.52 1.90 -46.79
CA PHE A 177 -19.92 2.93 -47.76
C PHE A 177 -18.83 3.38 -48.72
N VAL A 178 -17.55 3.37 -48.27
CA VAL A 178 -16.44 3.94 -49.05
C VAL A 178 -15.67 2.87 -49.81
N GLN A 179 -15.52 1.69 -49.23
CA GLN A 179 -14.73 0.60 -49.85
C GLN A 179 -15.23 0.12 -51.19
N GLN A 180 -16.53 0.34 -51.48
CA GLN A 180 -17.14 -0.03 -52.76
C GLN A 180 -16.89 1.00 -53.88
N SER A 181 -16.40 2.20 -53.54
CA SER A 181 -16.09 3.28 -54.48
C SER A 181 -14.69 3.15 -55.07
N PRO A 182 -14.43 3.66 -56.29
CA PRO A 182 -13.07 3.74 -56.83
C PRO A 182 -12.20 4.61 -55.91
N GLY A 183 -11.05 4.08 -55.41
CA GLY A 183 -10.17 4.74 -54.47
C GLY A 183 -10.56 4.56 -53.00
N GLY A 184 -11.78 4.13 -52.67
CA GLY A 184 -12.22 3.92 -51.29
C GLY A 184 -11.46 2.80 -50.55
N ARG A 185 -10.89 1.90 -51.30
CA ARG A 185 -10.09 0.78 -50.76
C ARG A 185 -8.81 1.22 -50.06
N ASP A 186 -8.16 2.24 -50.61
CA ASP A 186 -6.91 2.76 -50.03
C ASP A 186 -7.17 3.49 -48.72
N TRP A 187 -8.30 4.17 -48.57
CA TRP A 187 -8.69 4.83 -47.33
C TRP A 187 -8.79 3.86 -46.13
N HIS A 188 -9.23 2.64 -46.36
CA HIS A 188 -9.27 1.61 -45.31
C HIS A 188 -7.86 1.30 -44.80
N VAL A 189 -6.89 1.09 -45.70
CA VAL A 189 -5.50 0.82 -45.32
C VAL A 189 -4.88 2.01 -44.60
N TYR A 190 -5.08 3.22 -45.13
CA TYR A 190 -4.54 4.43 -44.51
C TYR A 190 -5.11 4.67 -43.11
N LEU A 191 -6.40 4.47 -42.90
CA LEU A 191 -7.03 4.62 -41.59
C LEU A 191 -6.43 3.61 -40.58
N VAL A 192 -6.37 2.32 -40.93
CA VAL A 192 -5.87 1.28 -40.04
C VAL A 192 -4.40 1.50 -39.69
N VAL A 193 -3.54 1.76 -40.68
CA VAL A 193 -2.10 1.94 -40.43
C VAL A 193 -1.86 3.21 -39.61
N THR A 194 -2.49 4.32 -39.97
CA THR A 194 -2.32 5.58 -39.22
C THR A 194 -2.79 5.44 -37.79
N TYR A 195 -3.97 4.82 -37.58
CA TYR A 195 -4.49 4.63 -36.24
C TYR A 195 -3.66 3.63 -35.45
N ALA A 196 -3.15 2.56 -36.08
CA ALA A 196 -2.24 1.62 -35.40
C ALA A 196 -0.98 2.30 -34.86
N LEU A 197 -0.38 3.19 -35.66
CA LEU A 197 0.78 3.98 -35.22
C LEU A 197 0.44 4.91 -34.07
N LEU A 198 -0.68 5.62 -34.15
CA LEU A 198 -1.14 6.53 -33.07
C LEU A 198 -1.48 5.74 -31.80
N PHE A 199 -2.15 4.61 -31.93
CA PHE A 199 -2.51 3.75 -30.80
C PHE A 199 -1.27 3.16 -30.12
N LEU A 200 -0.31 2.68 -30.90
CA LEU A 200 0.97 2.20 -30.40
C LEU A 200 1.74 3.30 -29.66
N ALA A 201 1.84 4.49 -30.26
CA ALA A 201 2.48 5.65 -29.62
C ALA A 201 1.79 6.02 -28.29
N THR A 202 0.45 5.97 -28.26
CA THR A 202 -0.33 6.22 -27.04
C THR A 202 -0.05 5.17 -25.96
N LEU A 203 0.00 3.89 -26.32
CA LEU A 203 0.35 2.82 -25.38
C LEU A 203 1.76 2.97 -24.81
N VAL A 204 2.73 3.28 -25.67
CA VAL A 204 4.13 3.52 -25.25
C VAL A 204 4.20 4.73 -24.31
N TYR A 205 3.52 5.83 -24.67
CA TYR A 205 3.46 7.03 -23.83
C TYR A 205 2.85 6.77 -22.45
N ILE A 206 1.72 6.07 -22.41
CA ILE A 206 1.06 5.69 -21.14
C ILE A 206 2.00 4.84 -20.28
N ASN A 207 2.61 3.81 -20.89
CA ASN A 207 3.51 2.90 -20.19
C ASN A 207 4.77 3.61 -19.65
N ALA A 208 5.37 4.49 -20.44
CA ALA A 208 6.55 5.27 -20.05
C ALA A 208 6.22 6.22 -18.88
N THR A 209 5.18 7.05 -19.03
CA THR A 209 4.76 8.02 -18.00
C THR A 209 4.40 7.31 -16.69
N PHE A 210 3.74 6.17 -16.79
CA PHE A 210 3.36 5.40 -15.62
C PHE A 210 4.57 4.77 -14.91
N SER A 211 5.48 4.16 -15.68
CA SER A 211 6.72 3.58 -15.16
C SER A 211 7.60 4.63 -14.44
N GLU A 212 7.66 5.84 -14.98
CA GLU A 212 8.40 6.95 -14.37
C GLU A 212 7.79 7.36 -13.02
N ARG A 213 6.47 7.57 -12.96
CA ARG A 213 5.78 7.93 -11.72
C ARG A 213 5.86 6.85 -10.65
N LEU A 214 5.77 5.57 -11.03
CA LEU A 214 5.95 4.48 -10.09
C LEU A 214 7.36 4.47 -9.49
N LYS A 215 8.38 4.75 -10.31
CA LYS A 215 9.76 4.90 -9.83
C LYS A 215 9.91 6.05 -8.85
N GLU A 216 9.32 7.21 -9.13
CA GLU A 216 9.31 8.37 -8.23
C GLU A 216 8.65 8.04 -6.88
N GLU A 217 7.50 7.36 -6.90
CA GLU A 217 6.79 6.98 -5.67
C GLU A 217 7.61 6.00 -4.81
N VAL A 218 8.27 5.02 -5.45
CA VAL A 218 9.18 4.08 -4.78
C VAL A 218 10.40 4.80 -4.21
N LEU A 219 10.99 5.75 -4.94
CA LEU A 219 12.12 6.55 -4.46
C LEU A 219 11.74 7.38 -3.24
N LEU A 220 10.60 8.10 -3.30
CA LEU A 220 10.10 8.89 -2.18
C LEU A 220 9.83 8.02 -0.93
N GLN A 221 9.34 6.81 -1.12
CA GLN A 221 9.11 5.87 -0.02
C GLN A 221 10.44 5.40 0.59
N LYS A 222 11.44 5.10 -0.25
CA LYS A 222 12.79 4.75 0.22
C LYS A 222 13.46 5.90 0.98
N ASP A 223 13.33 7.13 0.47
CA ASP A 223 13.92 8.30 1.13
C ASP A 223 13.32 8.52 2.52
N ARG A 224 12.00 8.34 2.67
CA ARG A 224 11.34 8.37 4.00
C ARG A 224 11.90 7.29 4.92
N GLN A 225 11.99 6.05 4.45
CA GLN A 225 12.54 4.95 5.26
C GLN A 225 14.00 5.20 5.66
N MET A 226 14.82 5.77 4.76
CA MET A 226 16.20 6.15 5.06
C MET A 226 16.28 7.26 6.09
N SER A 227 15.41 8.27 6.01
CA SER A 227 15.31 9.35 7.00
C SER A 227 14.92 8.81 8.38
N ASP A 228 13.92 7.93 8.45
CA ASP A 228 13.46 7.31 9.70
C ASP A 228 14.58 6.46 10.32
N LEU A 229 15.31 5.68 9.50
CA LEU A 229 16.44 4.88 9.96
C LEU A 229 17.59 5.75 10.47
N ALA A 230 17.91 6.85 9.79
CA ALA A 230 18.94 7.81 10.22
C ALA A 230 18.57 8.46 11.58
N HIS A 231 17.30 8.84 11.75
CA HIS A 231 16.82 9.39 13.01
C HIS A 231 16.91 8.35 14.16
N TYR A 232 16.53 7.11 13.89
CA TYR A 232 16.66 6.00 14.84
C TYR A 232 18.12 5.74 15.22
N SER A 233 19.03 5.70 14.23
CA SER A 233 20.47 5.53 14.46
C SER A 233 21.03 6.64 15.35
N GLN A 234 20.61 7.89 15.12
CA GLN A 234 21.04 9.03 15.93
C GLN A 234 20.53 8.95 17.38
N GLN A 235 19.31 8.44 17.59
CA GLN A 235 18.80 8.20 18.95
C GLN A 235 19.61 7.14 19.70
N ILE A 236 19.92 6.04 19.03
CA ILE A 236 20.78 4.97 19.61
C ILE A 236 22.14 5.53 19.96
N GLU A 237 22.77 6.32 19.12
CA GLU A 237 24.08 6.91 19.37
C GLU A 237 24.07 7.84 20.60
N ARG A 238 23.00 8.62 20.76
CA ARG A 238 22.80 9.43 21.98
C ARG A 238 22.69 8.56 23.23
N LEU A 239 21.86 7.50 23.17
CA LEU A 239 21.72 6.56 24.30
C LEU A 239 23.05 5.88 24.66
N TYR A 240 23.84 5.47 23.66
CA TYR A 240 25.17 4.91 23.89
C TYR A 240 26.12 5.91 24.54
N THR A 241 26.06 7.16 24.13
CA THR A 241 26.90 8.23 24.69
C THR A 241 26.53 8.49 26.15
N ASP A 242 25.24 8.54 26.45
CA ASP A 242 24.75 8.75 27.82
C ASP A 242 25.06 7.57 28.72
N LEU A 243 24.91 6.35 28.23
CA LEU A 243 25.31 5.12 28.97
C LEU A 243 26.82 5.07 29.25
N ARG A 244 27.64 5.47 28.26
CA ARG A 244 29.09 5.54 28.44
C ARG A 244 29.48 6.56 29.49
N ARG A 245 28.81 7.73 29.51
CA ARG A 245 29.02 8.79 30.51
C ARG A 245 28.62 8.30 31.90
N PHE A 246 27.44 7.69 32.03
CA PHE A 246 26.96 7.09 33.27
C PHE A 246 27.94 6.02 33.82
N ARG A 247 28.40 5.11 32.97
CA ARG A 247 29.38 4.07 33.36
C ARG A 247 30.69 4.69 33.90
N HIS A 248 31.19 5.73 33.23
CA HIS A 248 32.41 6.42 33.65
C HIS A 248 32.24 7.07 35.04
N ASP A 249 31.14 7.76 35.23
CA ASP A 249 30.85 8.46 36.50
C ASP A 249 30.65 7.45 37.64
N TYR A 250 29.97 6.32 37.38
CA TYR A 250 29.77 5.27 38.34
C TYR A 250 31.11 4.60 38.76
N LEU A 251 31.99 4.30 37.79
CA LEU A 251 33.32 3.75 38.11
C LEU A 251 34.18 4.71 38.87
N ASN A 252 34.11 5.99 38.63
CA ASN A 252 34.84 7.02 39.41
C ASN A 252 34.36 7.05 40.86
N VAL A 253 33.06 7.00 41.09
CA VAL A 253 32.48 6.92 42.44
C VAL A 253 32.97 5.65 43.17
N LEU A 254 32.89 4.47 42.56
CA LEU A 254 33.35 3.21 43.16
C LEU A 254 34.83 3.23 43.45
N SER A 255 35.66 3.82 42.57
CA SER A 255 37.11 3.92 42.77
C SER A 255 37.44 4.85 43.92
N SER A 256 36.71 5.95 44.08
CA SER A 256 36.90 6.87 45.17
C SER A 256 36.50 6.25 46.52
N ILE A 257 35.38 5.52 46.56
CA ILE A 257 34.97 4.77 47.77
C ILE A 257 36.02 3.73 48.14
N LYS A 258 36.51 2.95 47.15
CA LYS A 258 37.56 1.96 47.38
C LYS A 258 38.81 2.59 47.96
N TYR A 259 39.26 3.74 47.46
CA TYR A 259 40.41 4.46 47.97
C TYR A 259 40.18 4.87 49.46
N GLY A 260 39.01 5.38 49.80
CA GLY A 260 38.66 5.72 51.18
C GLY A 260 38.71 4.49 52.13
N ILE A 261 38.20 3.33 51.65
CA ILE A 261 38.22 2.09 52.41
C ILE A 261 39.68 1.59 52.61
N ASP A 262 40.49 1.56 51.54
CA ASP A 262 41.85 1.08 51.54
C ASP A 262 42.76 1.96 52.44
N SER A 263 42.53 3.26 52.47
CA SER A 263 43.23 4.23 53.35
C SER A 263 42.71 4.22 54.78
N LYS A 264 41.62 3.51 55.10
CA LYS A 264 40.91 3.51 56.39
C LYS A 264 40.48 4.93 56.84
N ASP A 265 40.28 5.82 55.90
CA ASP A 265 39.89 7.22 56.14
C ASP A 265 38.40 7.38 55.99
N MET A 266 37.70 7.37 57.12
CA MET A 266 36.24 7.57 57.15
C MET A 266 35.82 8.98 56.75
N ALA A 267 36.71 10.00 56.86
CA ALA A 267 36.40 11.36 56.44
C ALA A 267 36.30 11.43 54.93
N ILE A 268 37.16 10.75 54.17
CA ILE A 268 37.10 10.64 52.71
C ILE A 268 35.81 9.92 52.27
N ILE A 269 35.45 8.82 52.96
CA ILE A 269 34.20 8.09 52.63
C ILE A 269 32.98 8.97 52.90
N SER A 270 32.97 9.70 54.01
CA SER A 270 31.88 10.63 54.35
C SER A 270 31.80 11.77 53.35
N ASP A 271 32.91 12.41 52.97
CA ASP A 271 32.95 13.47 51.98
C ASP A 271 32.47 13.00 50.61
N ILE A 272 32.87 11.79 50.19
CA ILE A 272 32.37 11.20 48.94
C ILE A 272 30.88 10.93 49.06
N TYR A 273 30.40 10.39 50.16
CA TYR A 273 29.00 10.13 50.43
C TYR A 273 28.17 11.42 50.41
N ASP A 274 28.65 12.45 51.11
CA ASP A 274 28.00 13.74 51.18
C ASP A 274 28.02 14.47 49.84
N ASN A 275 29.13 14.40 49.09
CA ASN A 275 29.23 14.95 47.72
C ASN A 275 28.32 14.19 46.71
N ILE A 276 28.18 12.89 46.86
CA ILE A 276 27.25 12.08 46.09
C ILE A 276 25.83 12.45 46.53
N LEU A 277 25.53 12.53 47.80
CA LEU A 277 24.26 12.92 48.33
C LEU A 277 23.91 14.40 47.99
N GLU A 278 24.85 15.34 48.04
CA GLU A 278 24.59 16.76 47.69
C GLU A 278 24.35 16.93 46.18
N LYS A 279 25.19 16.31 45.32
CA LYS A 279 24.95 16.26 43.88
C LYS A 279 23.70 15.47 43.53
N THR A 280 23.33 14.55 44.39
CA THR A 280 22.15 13.71 44.27
C THR A 280 20.95 14.37 44.96
N LYS A 281 21.09 15.09 46.09
CA LYS A 281 20.02 15.85 46.75
C LYS A 281 19.49 16.99 45.86
N THR A 282 20.35 17.77 45.23
CA THR A 282 19.92 18.83 44.29
C THR A 282 19.30 18.24 43.00
N ARG A 283 19.55 16.99 42.67
CA ARG A 283 18.86 16.25 41.61
C ARG A 283 17.76 15.30 42.10
N ILE A 284 17.63 15.03 43.40
CA ILE A 284 16.94 13.83 43.95
C ILE A 284 16.00 14.15 45.14
N GLU A 285 15.78 15.38 45.57
CA GLU A 285 14.64 15.62 46.46
C GLU A 285 13.33 15.32 45.70
N GLY A 286 12.92 14.08 45.72
CA GLY A 286 11.78 13.47 45.02
C GLY A 286 12.11 12.42 43.99
N LYS A 287 13.38 12.12 43.63
CA LYS A 287 13.73 11.36 42.41
C LYS A 287 14.39 10.00 42.64
N GLN A 288 14.74 9.62 43.87
CA GLN A 288 15.58 8.45 44.15
C GLN A 288 14.84 7.12 44.15
N TYR A 289 13.56 7.09 44.48
CA TYR A 289 12.80 5.85 44.60
C TYR A 289 12.57 5.17 43.25
N GLU A 290 12.42 5.96 42.21
CA GLU A 290 11.98 5.44 40.88
C GLU A 290 13.14 4.85 40.08
N ILE A 291 14.35 5.44 40.17
CA ILE A 291 15.55 4.87 39.52
C ILE A 291 16.01 3.61 40.23
N ALA A 292 15.82 3.48 41.53
CA ALA A 292 16.11 2.27 42.29
C ALA A 292 15.22 1.07 41.81
N ASN A 293 13.98 1.34 41.44
CA ASN A 293 13.07 0.32 40.96
C ASN A 293 13.45 -0.23 39.56
N LEU A 294 14.27 0.49 38.79
CA LEU A 294 14.82 -0.02 37.51
C LEU A 294 15.75 -1.23 37.72
N ILE A 295 16.27 -1.43 38.94
CA ILE A 295 17.11 -2.59 39.24
C ILE A 295 16.36 -3.93 39.08
N ASN A 296 15.05 -3.89 39.32
CA ASN A 296 14.15 -5.04 39.19
C ASN A 296 13.79 -5.39 37.73
N ILE A 297 14.21 -4.60 36.74
CA ILE A 297 14.00 -4.91 35.32
C ILE A 297 15.21 -5.66 34.81
N LYS A 298 15.01 -6.82 34.23
CA LYS A 298 16.10 -7.67 33.73
C LYS A 298 16.63 -7.19 32.39
N ASP A 299 15.74 -6.72 31.52
CA ASP A 299 16.08 -6.27 30.16
C ASP A 299 16.73 -4.90 30.16
N GLU A 300 18.01 -4.81 29.83
CA GLU A 300 18.78 -3.57 29.82
C GLU A 300 18.22 -2.51 28.85
N ALA A 301 17.64 -2.96 27.74
CA ALA A 301 17.01 -2.04 26.77
C ALA A 301 15.73 -1.39 27.34
N VAL A 302 14.91 -2.15 28.08
CA VAL A 302 13.72 -1.62 28.78
C VAL A 302 14.12 -0.65 29.88
N LYS A 303 15.18 -0.98 30.66
CA LYS A 303 15.75 -0.05 31.65
C LYS A 303 16.16 1.27 31.00
N GLY A 304 16.88 1.20 29.87
CA GLY A 304 17.37 2.36 29.15
C GLY A 304 16.24 3.29 28.69
N VAL A 305 15.17 2.72 28.12
CA VAL A 305 14.01 3.48 27.68
C VAL A 305 13.28 4.13 28.85
N LEU A 306 12.99 3.39 29.92
CA LEU A 306 12.35 3.93 31.12
C LEU A 306 13.18 5.04 31.76
N ALA A 307 14.49 4.82 31.95
CA ALA A 307 15.38 5.83 32.48
C ALA A 307 15.39 7.12 31.65
N SER A 308 15.47 6.98 30.30
CA SER A 308 15.43 8.12 29.39
C SER A 308 14.12 8.90 29.52
N LYS A 309 12.96 8.20 29.55
CA LYS A 309 11.64 8.83 29.63
C LYS A 309 11.36 9.43 31.00
N ILE A 310 11.85 8.83 32.07
CA ILE A 310 11.81 9.41 33.42
C ILE A 310 12.60 10.73 33.44
N LEU A 311 13.81 10.75 32.90
CA LEU A 311 14.63 11.98 32.84
C LEU A 311 13.98 13.06 31.96
N GLU A 312 13.41 12.70 30.84
CA GLU A 312 12.69 13.62 29.95
C GLU A 312 11.51 14.27 30.65
N ALA A 313 10.65 13.49 31.28
CA ALA A 313 9.49 13.97 32.01
C ALA A 313 9.89 14.87 33.19
N GLN A 314 10.92 14.47 33.94
CA GLN A 314 11.45 15.29 35.05
C GLN A 314 12.01 16.63 34.56
N GLY A 315 12.65 16.64 33.35
CA GLY A 315 13.11 17.89 32.70
C GLY A 315 11.96 18.83 32.36
N GLN A 316 10.75 18.31 32.20
CA GLN A 316 9.50 19.04 31.90
C GLN A 316 8.65 19.28 33.16
N SER A 317 9.21 19.07 34.38
CA SER A 317 8.52 19.22 35.66
C SER A 317 7.30 18.32 35.83
N ILE A 318 7.33 17.12 35.22
CA ILE A 318 6.32 16.08 35.42
C ILE A 318 6.80 15.13 36.52
N THR A 319 5.96 14.87 37.51
CA THR A 319 6.20 13.88 38.56
C THR A 319 5.94 12.48 37.96
N ILE A 320 6.95 11.62 38.03
CA ILE A 320 6.79 10.20 37.61
C ILE A 320 6.88 9.31 38.85
N HIS A 321 6.04 8.30 38.91
CA HIS A 321 6.10 7.22 39.89
C HIS A 321 6.29 5.91 39.14
N LEU A 322 7.38 5.18 39.40
CA LEU A 322 7.68 3.89 38.86
C LEU A 322 7.59 2.81 39.95
N GLU A 323 6.74 1.83 39.76
CA GLU A 323 6.61 0.66 40.61
C GLU A 323 7.01 -0.61 39.82
N VAL A 324 7.96 -1.37 40.35
CA VAL A 324 8.38 -2.68 39.80
C VAL A 324 8.48 -3.63 40.98
N SER A 325 7.39 -4.35 41.26
CA SER A 325 7.22 -5.15 42.50
C SER A 325 8.19 -6.31 42.57
N ASP A 326 8.45 -6.99 41.42
CA ASP A 326 9.31 -8.15 41.29
C ASP A 326 10.21 -8.05 40.06
N VAL A 327 11.14 -8.99 39.88
CA VAL A 327 11.99 -9.03 38.68
C VAL A 327 11.15 -9.14 37.44
N PHE A 328 11.15 -8.09 36.63
CA PHE A 328 10.42 -8.01 35.37
C PHE A 328 11.32 -8.35 34.20
N GLU A 329 10.91 -9.33 33.40
CA GLU A 329 11.55 -9.76 32.17
C GLU A 329 10.50 -9.85 31.06
N VAL A 330 10.78 -9.31 29.88
CA VAL A 330 9.87 -9.43 28.74
C VAL A 330 9.87 -10.88 28.24
N SER A 331 8.69 -11.50 28.21
CA SER A 331 8.50 -12.84 27.69
C SER A 331 7.29 -12.87 26.76
N ARG A 332 7.27 -13.83 25.83
CA ARG A 332 6.16 -14.08 24.92
C ARG A 332 5.78 -12.90 23.97
N MET A 333 6.60 -11.86 23.95
CA MET A 333 6.54 -10.75 23.01
C MET A 333 7.97 -10.40 22.61
N GLU A 334 8.20 -10.03 21.35
CA GLU A 334 9.51 -9.61 20.90
C GLU A 334 9.93 -8.33 21.62
N LEU A 335 11.17 -8.28 22.10
CA LEU A 335 11.69 -7.18 22.91
C LEU A 335 11.55 -5.83 22.22
N LEU A 336 11.80 -5.78 20.91
CA LEU A 336 11.69 -4.54 20.11
C LEU A 336 10.23 -4.07 20.00
N ASP A 337 9.29 -4.98 19.78
CA ASP A 337 7.86 -4.68 19.73
C ASP A 337 7.36 -4.19 21.11
N PHE A 338 7.81 -4.81 22.21
CA PHE A 338 7.52 -4.38 23.57
C PHE A 338 8.03 -2.96 23.86
N ILE A 339 9.29 -2.70 23.54
CA ILE A 339 9.93 -1.38 23.69
C ILE A 339 9.17 -0.31 22.90
N THR A 340 8.76 -0.63 21.67
CA THR A 340 8.00 0.30 20.82
C THR A 340 6.66 0.64 21.45
N VAL A 341 5.92 -0.35 21.94
CA VAL A 341 4.63 -0.13 22.63
C VAL A 341 4.80 0.68 23.88
N LEU A 342 5.78 0.34 24.74
CA LEU A 342 6.10 1.04 25.97
C LEU A 342 6.48 2.50 25.70
N SER A 343 7.34 2.76 24.71
CA SER A 343 7.74 4.11 24.33
C SER A 343 6.54 4.95 23.90
N ILE A 344 5.66 4.41 23.07
CA ILE A 344 4.44 5.10 22.62
C ILE A 344 3.52 5.43 23.81
N PHE A 345 3.37 4.52 24.78
CA PHE A 345 2.58 4.79 25.97
C PHE A 345 3.17 5.92 26.81
N LEU A 346 4.49 5.90 27.03
CA LEU A 346 5.19 6.90 27.81
C LEU A 346 5.18 8.27 27.12
N ASP A 347 5.41 8.32 25.81
CA ASP A 347 5.36 9.55 25.02
C ASP A 347 3.97 10.20 25.12
N ASN A 348 2.92 9.40 24.92
CA ASN A 348 1.54 9.88 25.05
C ASN A 348 1.23 10.37 26.46
N ALA A 349 1.70 9.66 27.49
CA ALA A 349 1.48 10.01 28.89
C ALA A 349 2.18 11.32 29.28
N ILE A 350 3.45 11.47 28.89
CA ILE A 350 4.24 12.68 29.13
C ILE A 350 3.59 13.88 28.42
N GLU A 351 3.28 13.74 27.14
CA GLU A 351 2.69 14.81 26.34
C GLU A 351 1.31 15.25 26.88
N ALA A 352 0.47 14.28 27.27
CA ALA A 352 -0.85 14.61 27.81
C ALA A 352 -0.81 15.24 29.21
N SER A 353 0.18 14.89 30.04
CA SER A 353 0.36 15.45 31.36
C SER A 353 0.83 16.91 31.37
N LEU A 354 1.49 17.35 30.29
CA LEU A 354 1.94 18.75 30.16
C LEU A 354 0.78 19.76 30.22
N ASP A 355 -0.36 19.40 29.64
CA ASP A 355 -1.54 20.24 29.55
C ASP A 355 -2.47 20.09 30.77
N SER A 356 -2.15 19.17 31.72
CA SER A 356 -2.97 18.91 32.89
C SER A 356 -2.63 19.83 34.06
N GLY A 357 -3.57 20.03 35.01
CA GLY A 357 -3.38 20.84 36.23
C GLY A 357 -2.39 20.20 37.19
N THR A 358 -2.37 18.87 37.29
CA THR A 358 -1.39 18.10 38.08
C THR A 358 -0.58 17.26 37.10
N LYS A 359 0.70 17.57 36.97
CA LYS A 359 1.60 16.91 36.01
C LYS A 359 2.14 15.61 36.60
N GLU A 360 1.43 14.49 36.43
CA GLU A 360 1.76 13.22 37.06
C GLU A 360 1.64 12.06 36.06
N VAL A 361 2.62 11.14 36.10
CA VAL A 361 2.64 9.90 35.34
C VAL A 361 3.00 8.74 36.27
N ASN A 362 2.15 7.72 36.33
CA ASN A 362 2.35 6.52 37.12
C ASN A 362 2.63 5.32 36.19
N ILE A 363 3.68 4.59 36.46
CA ILE A 363 4.14 3.44 35.68
C ILE A 363 4.21 2.25 36.64
N ALA A 364 3.57 1.13 36.32
CA ALA A 364 3.72 -0.11 37.07
C ALA A 364 4.03 -1.28 36.14
N LEU A 365 5.07 -2.03 36.51
CA LEU A 365 5.48 -3.28 35.88
C LEU A 365 5.29 -4.42 36.90
N ILE A 366 4.37 -5.30 36.63
CA ILE A 366 3.99 -6.39 37.53
C ILE A 366 4.31 -7.73 36.85
N SER A 367 5.09 -8.56 37.55
CA SER A 367 5.44 -9.91 37.13
C SER A 367 4.52 -10.92 37.81
N GLY A 368 4.16 -12.00 37.12
CA GLY A 368 3.31 -13.11 37.58
C GLY A 368 3.04 -14.06 36.44
N GLU A 369 2.01 -14.90 36.58
CA GLU A 369 1.49 -15.73 35.47
C GLU A 369 1.01 -14.90 34.29
N THR A 370 0.61 -13.67 34.55
CA THR A 370 0.33 -12.65 33.56
C THR A 370 1.19 -11.44 33.87
N LYS A 371 1.98 -11.00 32.91
CA LYS A 371 2.73 -9.76 33.04
C LYS A 371 1.83 -8.59 32.73
N VAL A 372 1.88 -7.56 33.58
CA VAL A 372 1.02 -6.39 33.43
C VAL A 372 1.87 -5.14 33.41
N VAL A 373 1.69 -4.33 32.37
CA VAL A 373 2.26 -3.00 32.24
C VAL A 373 1.15 -1.98 32.33
N ILE A 374 1.27 -1.08 33.27
CA ILE A 374 0.30 0.01 33.48
C ILE A 374 1.02 1.32 33.27
N VAL A 375 0.47 2.17 32.43
CA VAL A 375 0.85 3.57 32.28
C VAL A 375 -0.40 4.41 32.49
N GLU A 376 -0.39 5.23 33.54
CA GLU A 376 -1.48 6.12 33.89
C GLU A 376 -0.94 7.55 33.99
N ASN A 377 -1.66 8.49 33.42
CA ASN A 377 -1.28 9.89 33.44
C ASN A 377 -2.46 10.82 33.71
N THR A 378 -2.18 12.01 34.20
CA THR A 378 -3.17 13.07 34.30
C THR A 378 -3.46 13.70 32.96
N ILE A 379 -4.70 14.17 32.76
CA ILE A 379 -5.18 14.84 31.55
C ILE A 379 -5.94 16.14 31.91
N ALA A 380 -6.03 17.07 30.96
CA ALA A 380 -6.71 18.35 31.14
C ALA A 380 -8.26 18.23 31.24
N GLN A 381 -8.85 17.18 30.66
CA GLN A 381 -10.29 16.95 30.64
C GLN A 381 -10.70 15.90 31.67
N GLU A 382 -11.92 15.96 32.16
CA GLU A 382 -12.44 14.98 33.13
C GLU A 382 -12.40 13.54 32.58
N SER A 383 -12.70 13.38 31.29
CA SER A 383 -12.55 12.10 30.58
C SER A 383 -12.36 12.31 29.09
N ILE A 384 -11.70 11.37 28.42
CA ILE A 384 -11.50 11.32 26.97
C ILE A 384 -12.30 10.13 26.42
N ASN A 385 -13.01 10.35 25.32
CA ASN A 385 -13.69 9.24 24.63
C ASN A 385 -12.66 8.27 24.04
N THR A 386 -12.57 7.08 24.66
CA THR A 386 -11.63 6.02 24.25
C THR A 386 -12.12 5.22 23.04
N VAL A 387 -13.36 5.43 22.57
CA VAL A 387 -13.92 4.72 21.40
C VAL A 387 -13.25 5.23 20.12
N GLY A 388 -12.45 4.38 19.51
CA GLY A 388 -11.82 4.66 18.22
C GLY A 388 -10.52 5.45 18.27
N ILE A 389 -9.87 5.66 19.44
CA ILE A 389 -8.56 6.32 19.56
C ILE A 389 -7.43 5.54 18.85
N PHE A 390 -7.65 4.26 18.57
CA PHE A 390 -6.72 3.39 17.82
C PHE A 390 -6.92 3.45 16.29
N LYS A 391 -7.83 4.31 15.78
CA LYS A 391 -8.00 4.50 14.32
C LYS A 391 -6.94 5.43 13.78
N LEU A 392 -6.39 5.07 12.63
CA LEU A 392 -5.35 5.84 11.95
C LEU A 392 -5.79 7.31 11.72
N GLY A 393 -4.94 8.26 12.06
CA GLY A 393 -5.17 9.68 11.80
C GLY A 393 -6.12 10.39 12.77
N ARG A 394 -6.58 9.74 13.85
CA ARG A 394 -7.40 10.39 14.88
C ARG A 394 -6.49 10.91 16.00
N SER A 395 -6.27 12.20 16.00
CA SER A 395 -5.56 12.93 17.06
C SER A 395 -6.43 14.09 17.53
N SER A 396 -6.48 14.35 18.84
CA SER A 396 -7.10 15.55 19.39
C SER A 396 -6.27 16.82 19.13
N LYS A 397 -5.08 16.69 18.53
CA LYS A 397 -4.05 17.74 18.42
C LYS A 397 -3.67 18.15 16.98
N GLY A 398 -4.48 17.82 15.93
CA GLY A 398 -4.29 18.30 14.55
C GLY A 398 -3.92 17.23 13.51
N GLU A 399 -3.96 17.61 12.23
CA GLU A 399 -3.62 16.76 11.08
C GLU A 399 -2.13 16.38 11.08
N GLY A 400 -1.84 15.09 10.87
CA GLY A 400 -0.47 14.53 10.83
C GLY A 400 -0.01 13.86 12.14
N ARG A 401 -0.78 13.93 13.24
CA ARG A 401 -0.55 13.22 14.51
C ARG A 401 -1.61 12.12 14.69
N GLY A 402 -1.31 11.06 15.45
CA GLY A 402 -2.24 9.95 15.70
C GLY A 402 -1.80 8.62 15.11
N ILE A 403 -0.50 8.48 14.78
CA ILE A 403 0.10 7.22 14.29
C ILE A 403 0.46 6.28 15.45
N GLY A 404 0.83 6.81 16.63
CA GLY A 404 1.34 6.01 17.74
C GLY A 404 0.38 4.90 18.20
N LEU A 405 -0.86 5.23 18.54
CA LEU A 405 -1.82 4.23 19.03
C LEU A 405 -2.28 3.25 17.93
N SER A 406 -2.31 3.67 16.67
CA SER A 406 -2.56 2.75 15.54
C SER A 406 -1.42 1.74 15.36
N THR A 407 -0.16 2.17 15.55
CA THR A 407 1.02 1.29 15.56
C THR A 407 0.96 0.28 16.71
N VAL A 408 0.57 0.72 17.92
CA VAL A 408 0.35 -0.19 19.05
C VAL A 408 -0.67 -1.27 18.69
N ARG A 409 -1.79 -0.91 18.06
CA ARG A 409 -2.81 -1.88 17.65
C ARG A 409 -2.28 -2.86 16.59
N GLU A 410 -1.49 -2.38 15.66
CA GLU A 410 -0.87 -3.22 14.63
C GLU A 410 0.12 -4.22 15.25
N ILE A 411 0.97 -3.75 16.15
CA ILE A 411 1.93 -4.61 16.87
C ILE A 411 1.19 -5.66 17.68
N LEU A 412 0.23 -5.24 18.53
CA LEU A 412 -0.51 -6.18 19.38
C LEU A 412 -1.35 -7.17 18.59
N GLY A 413 -1.75 -6.84 17.36
CA GLY A 413 -2.41 -7.78 16.44
C GLY A 413 -1.58 -9.01 16.06
N LYS A 414 -0.26 -8.97 16.26
CA LYS A 414 0.66 -10.12 16.05
C LYS A 414 0.68 -11.08 17.25
N TYR A 415 0.18 -10.64 18.42
CA TYR A 415 0.33 -11.35 19.69
C TYR A 415 -1.06 -11.69 20.29
N PRO A 416 -1.61 -12.87 20.01
CA PRO A 416 -2.93 -13.29 20.54
C PRO A 416 -2.98 -13.45 22.06
N ASN A 417 -1.81 -13.60 22.70
CA ASN A 417 -1.64 -13.67 24.15
C ASN A 417 -1.54 -12.27 24.81
N CYS A 418 -1.65 -11.19 24.04
CA CYS A 418 -1.61 -9.83 24.56
C CYS A 418 -3.00 -9.20 24.52
N SER A 419 -3.36 -8.50 25.58
CA SER A 419 -4.57 -7.70 25.64
C SER A 419 -4.30 -6.29 26.14
N LEU A 420 -4.97 -5.30 25.54
CA LEU A 420 -4.84 -3.90 25.89
C LEU A 420 -6.20 -3.34 26.35
N SER A 421 -6.22 -2.76 27.55
CA SER A 421 -7.34 -2.01 28.08
C SER A 421 -6.97 -0.53 28.20
N THR A 422 -7.88 0.33 27.79
CA THR A 422 -7.73 1.79 27.93
C THR A 422 -8.93 2.37 28.63
N GLN A 423 -8.69 3.16 29.67
CA GLN A 423 -9.72 3.79 30.50
C GLN A 423 -9.41 5.28 30.65
N SER A 424 -10.44 6.11 30.68
CA SER A 424 -10.31 7.54 30.99
C SER A 424 -11.43 7.95 31.93
N LYS A 425 -11.07 8.45 33.11
CA LYS A 425 -12.00 8.88 34.16
C LYS A 425 -11.27 9.77 35.19
N ASP A 426 -11.99 10.67 35.81
CA ASP A 426 -11.52 11.47 36.93
C ASP A 426 -10.17 12.22 36.65
N TYR A 427 -10.07 12.86 35.47
CA TYR A 427 -8.86 13.54 34.97
C TYR A 427 -7.65 12.63 34.81
N ARG A 428 -7.84 11.30 34.69
CA ARG A 428 -6.80 10.31 34.46
C ARG A 428 -7.05 9.51 33.16
N PHE A 429 -5.95 9.16 32.52
CA PHE A 429 -5.95 8.26 31.37
C PHE A 429 -5.02 7.09 31.67
N LYS A 430 -5.55 5.88 31.56
CA LYS A 430 -4.86 4.65 31.96
C LYS A 430 -4.83 3.64 30.82
N GLN A 431 -3.65 3.16 30.49
CA GLN A 431 -3.41 2.06 29.55
C GLN A 431 -2.86 0.87 30.33
N THR A 432 -3.46 -0.29 30.11
CA THR A 432 -3.05 -1.55 30.76
C THR A 432 -2.82 -2.60 29.68
N LEU A 433 -1.56 -2.97 29.48
CA LEU A 433 -1.13 -4.07 28.63
C LEU A 433 -0.96 -5.32 29.50
N LYS A 434 -1.63 -6.41 29.15
CA LYS A 434 -1.48 -7.72 29.77
C LYS A 434 -0.84 -8.66 28.76
N ILE A 435 0.17 -9.42 29.19
CA ILE A 435 0.88 -10.44 28.43
C ILE A 435 0.74 -11.76 29.20
N GLU A 436 -0.04 -12.68 28.66
CA GLU A 436 -0.28 -13.98 29.30
C GLU A 436 0.83 -14.96 28.95
N ASP A 437 1.34 -15.66 29.97
CA ASP A 437 2.38 -16.70 29.79
C ASP A 437 1.78 -18.07 29.44
N VAL A 438 0.47 -18.15 29.21
CA VAL A 438 -0.23 -19.42 28.92
C VAL A 438 0.18 -19.97 27.55
N VAL A 439 0.48 -21.26 27.55
CA VAL A 439 0.87 -22.13 26.42
C VAL A 439 -0.23 -22.31 25.41
#